data_8a5336e434742acd9e7bfa039beb96e8
#
_entry.id   8a5336e434742acd9e7bfa039beb96e8
#
_cell.length_a   1.000
_cell.length_b   1.000
_cell.length_c   1.000
_cell.angle_alpha   90.00
_cell.angle_beta   90.00
_cell.angle_gamma   90.00
#
_symmetry.space_group_name_H-M   'P 1'
#
loop_
_entity.id
_entity.type
_entity.pdbx_description
1 polymer ?
#
loop_
_entity_poly.entity_id
_entity_poly.type
_entity_poly.pdbx_seq_one_letter_code
_entity_poly.pdbx_strand_id
1 'polypeptide(L)'
;PQLFILKAFTKSYGMAGLRLGYGLSADEALLRKMSAAVPPWNVSTLAQAAGVAALGDAEFLEKNRTIIRAERPWLEEKLRKFGFWVCPSQVNYILFRGDVGLTEQLRARGVAIRDCANFEGLTSGWYRVAVRQYEENEQLIAAIRSVGKE
;
A
#
# COMPACT_ATOMS: atom_id res chain seq x y z
N PRO A 1 -2.78 -22.51 18.87
CA PRO A 1 -2.94 -22.03 17.51
C PRO A 1 -1.62 -21.47 17.01
N GLN A 2 -1.18 -21.93 15.85
CA GLN A 2 0.08 -21.49 15.21
C GLN A 2 -0.20 -20.20 14.44
N LEU A 3 -0.20 -19.07 15.13
CA LEU A 3 -0.39 -17.74 14.53
C LEU A 3 0.89 -16.93 14.66
N PHE A 4 1.35 -16.37 13.53
CA PHE A 4 2.40 -15.38 13.47
C PHE A 4 1.87 -14.14 12.75
N ILE A 5 1.91 -12.98 13.41
CA ILE A 5 1.47 -11.70 12.86
C ILE A 5 2.69 -10.87 12.51
N LEU A 6 2.88 -10.55 11.23
CA LEU A 6 3.92 -9.65 10.76
C LEU A 6 3.36 -8.22 10.62
N LYS A 7 4.00 -7.27 11.26
CA LYS A 7 3.68 -5.84 11.18
C LYS A 7 4.86 -5.07 10.59
N ALA A 8 4.58 -4.12 9.70
CA ALA A 8 5.61 -3.28 9.10
C ALA A 8 5.25 -1.80 9.26
N PHE A 9 6.25 -0.98 9.52
CA PHE A 9 6.10 0.49 9.59
C PHE A 9 6.04 1.13 8.20
N THR A 10 6.34 0.37 7.16
CA THR A 10 6.43 0.80 5.76
C THR A 10 5.21 1.59 5.28
N LYS A 11 3.99 1.11 5.60
CA LYS A 11 2.73 1.71 5.11
C LYS A 11 2.05 2.56 6.17
N SER A 12 1.81 1.99 7.34
CA SER A 12 1.05 2.64 8.42
C SER A 12 1.69 3.94 8.91
N TYR A 13 3.01 4.01 8.87
CA TYR A 13 3.79 5.18 9.32
C TYR A 13 4.62 5.82 8.21
N GLY A 14 4.50 5.35 6.95
CA GLY A 14 5.26 5.91 5.83
C GLY A 14 6.78 5.67 5.89
N MET A 15 7.26 4.76 6.72
CA MET A 15 8.68 4.55 7.03
C MET A 15 9.34 3.46 6.16
N ALA A 16 9.13 3.49 4.85
CA ALA A 16 9.66 2.46 3.95
C ALA A 16 11.20 2.37 3.96
N GLY A 17 11.88 3.52 4.04
CA GLY A 17 13.35 3.61 4.03
C GLY A 17 14.03 3.06 5.29
N LEU A 18 13.35 3.04 6.42
CA LEU A 18 13.92 2.55 7.70
C LEU A 18 13.99 1.03 7.80
N ARG A 19 13.34 0.30 6.90
CA ARG A 19 13.33 -1.18 6.86
C ARG A 19 12.93 -1.81 8.19
N LEU A 20 11.92 -1.24 8.87
CA LEU A 20 11.48 -1.63 10.19
C LEU A 20 10.15 -2.41 10.14
N GLY A 21 10.09 -3.46 10.92
CA GLY A 21 8.90 -4.26 11.18
C GLY A 21 9.09 -5.09 12.44
N TYR A 22 8.03 -5.77 12.86
CA TYR A 22 8.08 -6.70 13.99
C TYR A 22 7.09 -7.85 13.80
N GLY A 23 7.39 -8.96 14.45
CA GLY A 23 6.55 -10.14 14.48
C GLY A 23 5.97 -10.39 15.87
N LEU A 24 4.75 -10.91 15.92
CA LEU A 24 4.06 -11.30 17.14
C LEU A 24 3.64 -12.77 17.05
N SER A 25 3.96 -13.56 18.03
CA SER A 25 3.50 -14.95 18.17
C SER A 25 3.46 -15.34 19.63
N ALA A 26 2.57 -16.26 19.98
CA ALA A 26 2.57 -16.94 21.27
C ALA A 26 3.57 -18.11 21.33
N ASP A 27 4.15 -18.51 20.20
CA ASP A 27 5.16 -19.56 20.12
C ASP A 27 6.56 -18.97 20.39
N GLU A 28 6.95 -18.98 21.66
CA GLU A 28 8.26 -18.50 22.08
C GLU A 28 9.42 -19.32 21.48
N ALA A 29 9.22 -20.60 21.22
CA ALA A 29 10.26 -21.44 20.63
C ALA A 29 10.53 -21.02 19.18
N LEU A 30 9.47 -20.68 18.43
CA LEU A 30 9.59 -20.09 17.10
C LEU A 30 10.31 -18.73 17.14
N LEU A 31 9.91 -17.84 18.06
CA LEU A 31 10.55 -16.51 18.19
C LEU A 31 12.04 -16.63 18.53
N ARG A 32 12.44 -17.52 19.40
CA ARG A 32 13.84 -17.80 19.71
C ARG A 32 14.63 -18.31 18.49
N LYS A 33 14.07 -19.23 17.71
CA LYS A 33 14.69 -19.72 16.48
C LYS A 33 14.84 -18.62 15.43
N MET A 34 13.83 -17.80 15.26
CA MET A 34 13.88 -16.64 14.34
C MET A 34 14.95 -15.63 14.77
N SER A 35 15.01 -15.31 16.07
CA SER A 35 16.03 -14.40 16.60
C SER A 35 17.46 -14.94 16.41
N ALA A 36 17.67 -16.24 16.55
CA ALA A 36 18.97 -16.87 16.33
C ALA A 36 19.38 -16.96 14.85
N ALA A 37 18.42 -16.88 13.93
CA ALA A 37 18.66 -16.98 12.49
C ALA A 37 19.01 -15.64 11.81
N VAL A 38 18.87 -14.52 12.52
CA VAL A 38 19.16 -13.19 11.98
C VAL A 38 20.52 -12.68 12.47
N PRO A 39 21.23 -11.84 11.68
CA PRO A 39 22.48 -11.24 12.13
C PRO A 39 22.27 -10.35 13.37
N PRO A 40 23.25 -10.28 14.28
CA PRO A 40 23.26 -9.25 15.33
C PRO A 40 23.15 -7.84 14.71
N TRP A 41 22.49 -6.92 15.42
CA TRP A 41 22.38 -5.51 15.01
C TRP A 41 21.64 -5.30 13.67
N ASN A 42 20.75 -6.21 13.30
CA ASN A 42 19.99 -6.17 12.05
C ASN A 42 18.98 -5.00 11.94
N VAL A 43 18.73 -4.29 13.03
CA VAL A 43 17.89 -3.07 13.05
C VAL A 43 18.74 -1.88 13.50
N SER A 44 18.84 -0.85 12.65
CA SER A 44 19.64 0.33 12.96
C SER A 44 19.07 1.11 14.15
N THR A 45 19.92 1.81 14.89
CA THR A 45 19.53 2.66 16.02
C THR A 45 18.49 3.71 15.63
N LEU A 46 18.64 4.30 14.44
CA LEU A 46 17.67 5.29 13.92
C LEU A 46 16.29 4.66 13.68
N ALA A 47 16.26 3.43 13.12
CA ALA A 47 15.01 2.72 12.92
C ALA A 47 14.33 2.36 14.24
N GLN A 48 15.11 1.94 15.24
CA GLN A 48 14.58 1.63 16.58
C GLN A 48 13.98 2.88 17.24
N ALA A 49 14.71 4.01 17.27
CA ALA A 49 14.23 5.27 17.83
C ALA A 49 12.95 5.76 17.13
N ALA A 50 12.93 5.75 15.80
CA ALA A 50 11.76 6.13 15.01
C ALA A 50 10.57 5.18 15.24
N GLY A 51 10.81 3.88 15.37
CA GLY A 51 9.77 2.90 15.66
C GLY A 51 9.11 3.09 17.02
N VAL A 52 9.90 3.34 18.04
CA VAL A 52 9.39 3.63 19.39
C VAL A 52 8.53 4.92 19.39
N ALA A 53 9.02 5.99 18.77
CA ALA A 53 8.28 7.23 18.63
C ALA A 53 6.95 7.01 17.87
N ALA A 54 6.98 6.28 16.76
CA ALA A 54 5.79 5.99 15.95
C ALA A 54 4.73 5.17 16.70
N LEU A 55 5.14 4.21 17.52
CA LEU A 55 4.20 3.42 18.33
C LEU A 55 3.52 4.25 19.42
N GLY A 56 4.15 5.36 19.85
CA GLY A 56 3.55 6.33 20.78
C GLY A 56 2.55 7.30 20.12
N ASP A 57 2.54 7.39 18.77
CA ASP A 57 1.68 8.32 18.02
C ASP A 57 0.42 7.63 17.49
N ALA A 58 -0.53 7.40 18.38
CA ALA A 58 -1.83 6.81 18.02
C ALA A 58 -2.68 7.74 17.14
N GLU A 59 -2.54 9.06 17.31
CA GLU A 59 -3.29 10.08 16.57
C GLU A 59 -2.92 10.04 15.08
N PHE A 60 -1.64 9.98 14.75
CA PHE A 60 -1.17 9.84 13.36
C PHE A 60 -1.76 8.62 12.67
N LEU A 61 -1.78 7.48 13.37
CA LEU A 61 -2.32 6.25 12.80
C LEU A 61 -3.82 6.34 12.53
N GLU A 62 -4.59 6.95 13.46
CA GLU A 62 -6.03 7.08 13.29
C GLU A 62 -6.39 8.13 12.22
N LYS A 63 -5.63 9.21 12.10
CA LYS A 63 -5.76 10.18 11.00
C LYS A 63 -5.59 9.51 9.65
N ASN A 64 -4.55 8.69 9.49
CA ASN A 64 -4.33 7.94 8.23
C ASN A 64 -5.47 6.96 7.93
N ARG A 65 -5.97 6.25 8.94
CA ARG A 65 -7.11 5.33 8.78
C ARG A 65 -8.38 6.07 8.35
N THR A 66 -8.63 7.24 8.92
CA THR A 66 -9.79 8.08 8.58
C THR A 66 -9.74 8.51 7.12
N ILE A 67 -8.58 8.99 6.64
CA ILE A 67 -8.38 9.33 5.22
C ILE A 67 -8.68 8.12 4.33
N ILE A 68 -8.08 6.95 4.62
CA ILE A 68 -8.26 5.75 3.80
C ILE A 68 -9.74 5.29 3.80
N ARG A 69 -10.43 5.37 4.93
CA ARG A 69 -11.84 4.98 5.02
C ARG A 69 -12.75 5.90 4.21
N ALA A 70 -12.45 7.19 4.15
CA ALA A 70 -13.19 8.16 3.36
C ALA A 70 -12.88 8.05 1.85
N GLU A 71 -11.60 8.05 1.51
CA GLU A 71 -11.12 8.18 0.14
C GLU A 71 -11.24 6.89 -0.68
N ARG A 72 -11.06 5.72 -0.06
CA ARG A 72 -11.10 4.45 -0.78
C ARG A 72 -12.45 4.20 -1.48
N PRO A 73 -13.61 4.29 -0.82
CA PRO A 73 -14.90 4.08 -1.49
C PRO A 73 -15.13 5.07 -2.63
N TRP A 74 -14.75 6.32 -2.45
CA TRP A 74 -14.83 7.35 -3.47
C TRP A 74 -13.98 7.00 -4.70
N LEU A 75 -12.72 6.61 -4.49
CA LEU A 75 -11.80 6.24 -5.58
C LEU A 75 -12.27 4.96 -6.30
N GLU A 76 -12.75 3.95 -5.57
CA GLU A 76 -13.32 2.74 -6.16
C GLU A 76 -14.53 3.07 -7.05
N GLU A 77 -15.42 3.95 -6.59
CA GLU A 77 -16.59 4.38 -7.38
C GLU A 77 -16.18 5.10 -8.66
N LYS A 78 -15.20 6.00 -8.57
CA LYS A 78 -14.68 6.72 -9.75
C LYS A 78 -14.05 5.77 -10.77
N LEU A 79 -13.24 4.80 -10.33
CA LEU A 79 -12.65 3.80 -11.22
C LEU A 79 -13.73 2.94 -11.91
N ARG A 80 -14.78 2.53 -11.19
CA ARG A 80 -15.91 1.79 -11.78
C ARG A 80 -16.68 2.62 -12.82
N LYS A 81 -16.80 3.94 -12.63
CA LYS A 81 -17.44 4.85 -13.60
C LYS A 81 -16.67 4.96 -14.94
N PHE A 82 -15.39 4.64 -14.95
CA PHE A 82 -14.60 4.48 -16.19
C PHE A 82 -14.78 3.10 -16.87
N GLY A 83 -15.62 2.24 -16.32
CA GLY A 83 -15.82 0.88 -16.83
C GLY A 83 -14.78 -0.14 -16.33
N PHE A 84 -13.89 0.25 -15.43
CA PHE A 84 -12.89 -0.67 -14.89
C PHE A 84 -13.52 -1.66 -13.91
N TRP A 85 -13.07 -2.90 -13.98
CA TRP A 85 -13.37 -3.86 -12.93
C TRP A 85 -12.49 -3.58 -11.70
N VAL A 86 -13.12 -3.41 -10.53
CA VAL A 86 -12.42 -3.02 -9.30
C VAL A 86 -12.59 -4.11 -8.26
N CYS A 87 -11.47 -4.66 -7.79
CA CYS A 87 -11.45 -5.62 -6.70
C CYS A 87 -11.84 -4.93 -5.38
N PRO A 88 -12.78 -5.49 -4.61
CA PRO A 88 -13.09 -4.95 -3.28
C PRO A 88 -11.84 -4.89 -2.40
N SER A 89 -11.57 -3.74 -1.80
CA SER A 89 -10.40 -3.52 -0.97
C SER A 89 -10.75 -3.20 0.48
N GLN A 90 -9.92 -3.69 1.41
CA GLN A 90 -9.97 -3.35 2.84
C GLN A 90 -8.69 -2.63 3.31
N VAL A 91 -7.79 -2.30 2.37
CA VAL A 91 -6.47 -1.74 2.65
C VAL A 91 -6.29 -0.37 1.99
N ASN A 92 -5.09 0.15 2.04
CA ASN A 92 -4.71 1.47 1.51
C ASN A 92 -4.32 1.47 0.02
N TYR A 93 -4.75 0.47 -0.74
CA TYR A 93 -4.60 0.42 -2.18
C TYR A 93 -5.77 -0.31 -2.83
N ILE A 94 -5.97 -0.09 -4.12
CA ILE A 94 -7.03 -0.69 -4.93
C ILE A 94 -6.38 -1.44 -6.08
N LEU A 95 -6.74 -2.71 -6.27
CA LEU A 95 -6.43 -3.50 -7.45
C LEU A 95 -7.61 -3.39 -8.43
N PHE A 96 -7.32 -3.10 -9.68
CA PHE A 96 -8.34 -2.99 -10.72
C PHE A 96 -7.83 -3.48 -12.07
N ARG A 97 -8.76 -3.79 -12.97
CA ARG A 97 -8.47 -4.15 -14.35
C ARG A 97 -8.99 -3.06 -15.29
N GLY A 98 -8.11 -2.58 -16.16
CA GLY A 98 -8.39 -1.55 -17.16
C GLY A 98 -7.74 -1.89 -18.50
N ASP A 99 -7.68 -0.92 -19.41
CA ASP A 99 -7.11 -1.09 -20.73
C ASP A 99 -5.60 -1.36 -20.65
N VAL A 100 -5.11 -2.21 -21.58
CA VAL A 100 -3.68 -2.50 -21.71
C VAL A 100 -2.96 -1.22 -22.14
N GLY A 101 -1.81 -0.92 -21.52
CA GLY A 101 -1.03 0.29 -21.81
C GLY A 101 -1.41 1.51 -20.96
N LEU A 102 -2.34 1.37 -20.02
CA LEU A 102 -2.75 2.49 -19.15
C LEU A 102 -1.59 3.07 -18.33
N THR A 103 -0.61 2.25 -17.94
CA THR A 103 0.59 2.71 -17.20
C THR A 103 1.40 3.73 -17.99
N GLU A 104 1.66 3.47 -19.26
CA GLU A 104 2.42 4.32 -20.16
C GLU A 104 1.67 5.62 -20.44
N GLN A 105 0.37 5.53 -20.71
CA GLN A 105 -0.49 6.68 -20.98
C GLN A 105 -0.58 7.62 -19.77
N LEU A 106 -0.73 7.08 -18.56
CA LEU A 106 -0.74 7.87 -17.34
C LEU A 106 0.63 8.46 -17.00
N ARG A 107 1.72 7.70 -17.26
CA ARG A 107 3.08 8.19 -17.06
C ARG A 107 3.38 9.39 -17.94
N ALA A 108 2.93 9.39 -19.20
CA ALA A 108 3.05 10.54 -20.11
C ALA A 108 2.33 11.79 -19.58
N ARG A 109 1.38 11.62 -18.64
CA ARG A 109 0.61 12.67 -17.95
C ARG A 109 1.11 12.97 -16.53
N GLY A 110 2.31 12.47 -16.18
CA GLY A 110 2.93 12.68 -14.87
C GLY A 110 2.36 11.83 -13.73
N VAL A 111 1.51 10.84 -14.03
CA VAL A 111 0.92 9.95 -13.02
C VAL A 111 1.48 8.55 -13.15
N ALA A 112 2.04 8.02 -12.05
CA ALA A 112 2.56 6.65 -11.99
C ALA A 112 1.58 5.73 -11.25
N ILE A 113 1.22 4.61 -11.89
CA ILE A 113 0.48 3.51 -11.28
C ILE A 113 1.31 2.23 -11.33
N ARG A 114 0.98 1.25 -10.48
CA ARG A 114 1.66 -0.04 -10.46
C ARG A 114 1.05 -0.96 -11.50
N ASP A 115 1.82 -1.37 -12.51
CA ASP A 115 1.51 -2.52 -13.37
C ASP A 115 1.70 -3.81 -12.58
N CYS A 116 0.68 -4.65 -12.57
CA CYS A 116 0.64 -5.91 -11.84
C CYS A 116 0.77 -7.15 -12.74
N ALA A 117 1.12 -7.00 -14.02
CA ALA A 117 1.28 -8.12 -14.94
C ALA A 117 2.35 -9.13 -14.52
N ASN A 118 3.30 -8.71 -13.68
CA ASN A 118 4.36 -9.58 -13.14
C ASN A 118 3.98 -10.34 -11.86
N PHE A 119 2.75 -10.20 -11.37
CA PHE A 119 2.26 -11.01 -10.25
C PHE A 119 1.72 -12.34 -10.77
N GLU A 120 2.01 -13.42 -10.07
CA GLU A 120 1.46 -14.74 -10.39
C GLU A 120 -0.08 -14.70 -10.39
N GLY A 121 -0.71 -15.22 -11.43
CA GLY A 121 -2.15 -15.19 -11.62
C GLY A 121 -2.74 -13.90 -12.18
N LEU A 122 -1.92 -12.83 -12.36
CA LEU A 122 -2.34 -11.60 -13.04
C LEU A 122 -1.70 -11.49 -14.44
N THR A 123 -2.36 -10.75 -15.32
CA THR A 123 -1.93 -10.53 -16.72
C THR A 123 -1.87 -9.03 -17.00
N SER A 124 -1.50 -8.64 -18.23
CA SER A 124 -1.59 -7.26 -18.71
C SER A 124 -3.00 -6.69 -18.51
N GLY A 125 -3.07 -5.41 -18.18
CA GLY A 125 -4.32 -4.73 -17.84
C GLY A 125 -4.68 -4.76 -16.35
N TRP A 126 -3.91 -5.45 -15.51
CA TRP A 126 -4.08 -5.39 -14.06
C TRP A 126 -3.18 -4.33 -13.43
N TYR A 127 -3.78 -3.44 -12.68
CA TYR A 127 -3.12 -2.28 -12.10
C TYR A 127 -3.44 -2.14 -10.62
N ARG A 128 -2.55 -1.46 -9.90
CA ARG A 128 -2.75 -1.12 -8.49
C ARG A 128 -2.43 0.34 -8.24
N VAL A 129 -3.33 1.02 -7.55
CA VAL A 129 -3.14 2.41 -7.10
C VAL A 129 -3.19 2.50 -5.59
N ALA A 130 -2.46 3.43 -5.00
CA ALA A 130 -2.59 3.75 -3.58
C ALA A 130 -3.81 4.63 -3.36
N VAL A 131 -4.48 4.45 -2.23
CA VAL A 131 -5.46 5.41 -1.72
C VAL A 131 -4.67 6.52 -1.04
N ARG A 132 -4.85 7.76 -1.50
CA ARG A 132 -4.12 8.94 -1.04
C ARG A 132 -5.10 10.00 -0.54
N GLN A 133 -4.64 11.24 -0.36
CA GLN A 133 -5.51 12.37 -0.05
C GLN A 133 -6.34 12.74 -1.28
N TYR A 134 -7.44 13.43 -1.06
CA TYR A 134 -8.43 13.77 -2.10
C TYR A 134 -7.79 14.40 -3.34
N GLU A 135 -6.93 15.39 -3.15
CA GLU A 135 -6.29 16.14 -4.23
C GLU A 135 -5.43 15.25 -5.14
N GLU A 136 -4.71 14.30 -4.55
CA GLU A 136 -3.87 13.35 -5.29
C GLU A 136 -4.73 12.29 -6.01
N ASN A 137 -5.80 11.84 -5.37
CA ASN A 137 -6.77 10.93 -5.98
C ASN A 137 -7.49 11.61 -7.16
N GLU A 138 -7.87 12.88 -7.02
CA GLU A 138 -8.46 13.68 -8.12
C GLU A 138 -7.49 13.85 -9.30
N GLN A 139 -6.19 14.05 -9.06
CA GLN A 139 -5.18 14.09 -10.11
C GLN A 139 -5.12 12.79 -10.90
N LEU A 140 -5.16 11.63 -10.23
CA LEU A 140 -5.24 10.32 -10.89
C LEU A 140 -6.51 10.21 -11.75
N ILE A 141 -7.66 10.59 -11.21
CA ILE A 141 -8.95 10.52 -11.92
C ILE A 141 -8.97 11.48 -13.13
N ALA A 142 -8.42 12.68 -13.00
CA ALA A 142 -8.28 13.63 -14.09
C ALA A 142 -7.38 13.09 -15.22
N ALA A 143 -6.26 12.46 -14.85
CA ALA A 143 -5.37 11.80 -15.81
C ALA A 143 -6.05 10.66 -16.55
N ILE A 144 -6.78 9.77 -15.84
CA ILE A 144 -7.55 8.68 -16.48
C ILE A 144 -8.59 9.25 -17.46
N ARG A 145 -9.31 10.28 -17.06
CA ARG A 145 -10.32 10.95 -17.91
C ARG A 145 -9.73 11.50 -19.21
N SER A 146 -8.50 11.97 -19.17
CA SER A 146 -7.82 12.53 -20.36
C SER A 146 -7.32 11.44 -21.32
N VAL A 147 -7.09 10.22 -20.84
CA VAL A 147 -6.73 9.07 -21.67
C VAL A 147 -7.88 8.67 -22.60
N GLY A 148 -9.11 8.64 -22.10
CA GLY A 148 -10.29 8.21 -22.87
C GLY A 148 -10.87 9.24 -23.85
N LYS A 149 -10.18 10.38 -24.10
CA LYS A 149 -10.60 11.43 -25.00
C LYS A 149 -9.77 11.52 -26.29
N GLU A 150 -8.82 10.63 -26.47
CA GLU A 150 -8.05 10.43 -27.69
C GLU A 150 -8.59 9.22 -28.46
#